data_31066cbcdbdce6f5a878e78340dc21c5
#
_entry.id   31066cbcdbdce6f5a878e78340dc21c5
#
_cell.length_a   1.000
_cell.length_b   1.000
_cell.length_c   1.000
_cell.angle_alpha   90.00
_cell.angle_beta   90.00
_cell.angle_gamma   90.00
#
_symmetry.space_group_name_H-M   'P 1'
#
loop_
_entity.id
_entity.type
_entity.pdbx_description
1 polymer ?
#
loop_
_entity_poly.entity_id
_entity_poly.type
_entity_poly.pdbx_seq_one_letter_code
_entity_poly.pdbx_strand_id
1 'polypeptide(L)'
;MDLCVKCRAELPPGALYCPACGKKQVPEKRKALKRANGTGTVYRLQGRRQRPWVAAKNRVIIGYYAKKTEALEALERLSGVDLSERYNMTFSQVFDAWKQEHYQEIGPHGIESYEQAYKVFAPLHGRKFRELRTADFQAVLDAHMGKSHSTVSKYKQLITQMSAWAMREELITTNFARFAKLPEQKKTEKEVFSASDIAKLQADDTEAARIVLMLIYTGMRIGELFSLPRSAYYGTYVIGGEKTEAGRNRIIPIWPEGREHFAYFAYFSPSGGLLLSSYSGQKVAANYRKRDYYPLLDRLGIARKTPHATRHTYASMAVTADIRPELLQKMLGHANYATTANIYQHFDPQELVRAVENR
;
A
#
# COMPACT_ATOMS: atom_id res chain seq x y z
N MET A 1 -63.73 37.77 -7.02
CA MET A 1 -64.82 37.31 -6.12
C MET A 1 -64.86 35.79 -6.18
N ASP A 2 -64.87 35.10 -5.05
CA ASP A 2 -64.93 33.63 -5.01
C ASP A 2 -66.39 33.19 -5.16
N LEU A 3 -66.61 32.17 -5.99
CA LEU A 3 -68.00 31.65 -6.21
C LEU A 3 -68.11 30.28 -5.49
N CYS A 4 -69.28 30.03 -4.93
CA CYS A 4 -69.61 28.78 -4.27
C CYS A 4 -69.45 27.59 -5.20
N VAL A 5 -68.68 26.53 -4.77
CA VAL A 5 -68.45 25.30 -5.53
C VAL A 5 -69.70 24.50 -5.84
N LYS A 6 -70.83 24.78 -5.19
CA LYS A 6 -72.15 24.10 -5.39
C LYS A 6 -73.15 24.96 -6.13
N CYS A 7 -73.52 26.18 -5.63
CA CYS A 7 -74.60 26.98 -6.18
C CYS A 7 -74.13 28.21 -6.95
N ARG A 8 -72.82 28.46 -7.04
CA ARG A 8 -72.18 29.60 -7.72
C ARG A 8 -72.60 30.98 -7.20
N ALA A 9 -73.23 31.07 -6.03
CA ALA A 9 -73.46 32.35 -5.36
C ALA A 9 -72.08 32.96 -4.96
N GLU A 10 -72.02 34.30 -4.97
CA GLU A 10 -70.85 35.03 -4.54
C GLU A 10 -70.55 34.75 -3.05
N LEU A 11 -69.31 34.55 -2.73
CA LEU A 11 -68.89 34.28 -1.36
C LEU A 11 -68.14 35.49 -0.80
N PRO A 12 -68.41 35.81 0.47
CA PRO A 12 -67.58 36.77 1.20
C PRO A 12 -66.11 36.26 1.26
N PRO A 13 -65.12 37.16 1.26
CA PRO A 13 -63.73 36.76 1.37
C PRO A 13 -63.47 35.89 2.62
N GLY A 14 -62.88 34.71 2.41
CA GLY A 14 -62.59 33.79 3.50
C GLY A 14 -63.75 32.95 4.03
N ALA A 15 -64.90 32.91 3.37
CA ALA A 15 -66.04 32.13 3.79
C ALA A 15 -65.77 30.63 3.76
N LEU A 16 -65.84 29.95 4.89
CA LEU A 16 -65.73 28.50 5.03
C LEU A 16 -66.99 27.74 4.57
N TYR A 17 -68.08 28.38 4.55
CA TYR A 17 -69.35 27.83 4.12
C TYR A 17 -70.12 28.87 3.26
N CYS A 18 -70.92 28.42 2.30
CA CYS A 18 -71.71 29.28 1.46
C CYS A 18 -72.92 29.75 2.23
N PRO A 19 -73.21 31.10 2.33
CA PRO A 19 -74.34 31.58 3.04
C PRO A 19 -75.68 31.26 2.36
N ALA A 20 -75.66 31.01 1.03
CA ALA A 20 -76.91 30.73 0.28
C ALA A 20 -77.28 29.23 0.33
N CYS A 21 -76.37 28.29 0.35
CA CYS A 21 -76.66 26.84 0.27
C CYS A 21 -76.03 26.01 1.36
N GLY A 22 -75.31 26.58 2.33
CA GLY A 22 -74.66 25.90 3.44
C GLY A 22 -73.50 24.99 3.06
N LYS A 23 -73.10 24.91 1.77
CA LYS A 23 -72.00 24.03 1.34
C LYS A 23 -70.66 24.53 1.88
N LYS A 24 -69.92 23.64 2.52
CA LYS A 24 -68.57 23.93 2.94
C LYS A 24 -67.67 24.18 1.71
N GLN A 25 -66.94 25.27 1.74
CA GLN A 25 -66.00 25.63 0.70
C GLN A 25 -64.67 24.96 1.01
N VAL A 26 -64.06 24.26 0.05
CA VAL A 26 -62.74 23.60 0.21
C VAL A 26 -61.71 24.67 -0.12
N PRO A 27 -60.83 25.04 0.80
CA PRO A 27 -59.75 25.95 0.47
C PRO A 27 -58.90 25.34 -0.65
N GLU A 28 -58.51 26.14 -1.64
CA GLU A 28 -57.55 25.67 -2.66
C GLU A 28 -56.35 25.10 -1.97
N LYS A 29 -56.00 23.86 -2.32
CA LYS A 29 -54.74 23.27 -1.85
C LYS A 29 -53.62 24.13 -2.39
N ARG A 30 -52.95 24.88 -1.49
CA ARG A 30 -51.72 25.62 -1.87
C ARG A 30 -50.80 24.65 -2.60
N LYS A 31 -50.48 24.92 -3.87
CA LYS A 31 -49.47 24.15 -4.63
C LYS A 31 -48.19 24.26 -3.85
N ALA A 32 -47.64 23.12 -3.49
CA ALA A 32 -46.31 23.07 -2.82
C ALA A 32 -45.30 23.82 -3.68
N LEU A 33 -44.62 24.79 -3.09
CA LEU A 33 -43.56 25.54 -3.76
C LEU A 33 -42.53 24.57 -4.32
N LYS A 34 -42.24 24.66 -5.61
CA LYS A 34 -41.17 23.93 -6.23
C LYS A 34 -39.85 24.44 -5.66
N ARG A 35 -38.94 23.52 -5.31
CA ARG A 35 -37.57 23.86 -4.89
C ARG A 35 -36.82 24.50 -6.07
N ALA A 36 -35.82 25.36 -5.76
CA ALA A 36 -34.99 25.98 -6.76
C ALA A 36 -34.22 24.89 -7.57
N ASN A 37 -33.96 25.17 -8.83
CA ASN A 37 -33.17 24.25 -9.68
C ASN A 37 -31.80 24.00 -9.08
N GLY A 38 -31.31 22.74 -9.15
CA GLY A 38 -30.03 22.34 -8.59
C GLY A 38 -30.03 22.00 -7.10
N THR A 39 -31.10 22.28 -6.33
CA THR A 39 -31.18 21.96 -4.89
C THR A 39 -31.52 20.50 -4.60
N GLY A 40 -31.77 19.68 -5.63
CA GLY A 40 -32.21 18.30 -5.50
C GLY A 40 -33.71 18.11 -5.21
N THR A 41 -34.13 16.88 -5.14
CA THR A 41 -35.54 16.46 -4.99
C THR A 41 -35.71 15.53 -3.80
N VAL A 42 -36.86 15.71 -3.08
CA VAL A 42 -37.32 14.73 -2.09
C VAL A 42 -38.66 14.20 -2.54
N TYR A 43 -38.80 12.89 -2.65
CA TYR A 43 -40.03 12.23 -3.03
C TYR A 43 -40.28 10.98 -2.18
N ARG A 44 -41.52 10.53 -2.14
CA ARG A 44 -41.94 9.37 -1.36
C ARG A 44 -42.17 8.19 -2.29
N LEU A 45 -41.55 7.05 -1.96
CA LEU A 45 -41.80 5.76 -2.62
C LEU A 45 -43.18 5.20 -2.18
N GLN A 46 -43.83 4.52 -3.08
CA GLN A 46 -45.08 3.82 -2.78
C GLN A 46 -44.81 2.48 -2.06
N GLY A 47 -45.84 1.98 -1.35
CA GLY A 47 -45.81 0.72 -0.61
C GLY A 47 -45.36 0.85 0.86
N ARG A 48 -45.46 -0.27 1.61
CA ARG A 48 -45.05 -0.32 3.03
C ARG A 48 -43.54 -0.42 3.13
N ARG A 49 -42.88 0.69 3.43
CA ARG A 49 -41.41 0.77 3.58
C ARG A 49 -41.06 1.49 4.90
N GLN A 50 -40.06 1.01 5.61
CA GLN A 50 -39.58 1.66 6.84
C GLN A 50 -38.96 3.05 6.54
N ARG A 51 -38.33 3.22 5.37
CA ARG A 51 -37.71 4.47 4.91
C ARG A 51 -38.22 4.87 3.54
N PRO A 52 -39.46 5.43 3.47
CA PRO A 52 -40.12 5.70 2.21
C PRO A 52 -39.64 6.99 1.51
N TRP A 53 -38.95 7.89 2.21
CA TRP A 53 -38.53 9.17 1.66
C TRP A 53 -37.16 9.07 1.03
N VAL A 54 -37.04 9.53 -0.20
CA VAL A 54 -35.80 9.54 -0.98
C VAL A 54 -35.34 10.97 -1.16
N ALA A 55 -34.07 11.24 -0.86
CA ALA A 55 -33.38 12.44 -1.27
C ALA A 55 -32.51 12.12 -2.49
N ALA A 56 -32.62 12.91 -3.54
CA ALA A 56 -31.81 12.78 -4.76
C ALA A 56 -31.37 14.17 -5.27
N LYS A 57 -30.13 14.25 -5.78
CA LYS A 57 -29.55 15.43 -6.42
C LYS A 57 -28.77 15.00 -7.65
N ASN A 58 -28.89 15.71 -8.76
CA ASN A 58 -28.22 15.40 -10.02
C ASN A 58 -28.39 13.93 -10.47
N ARG A 59 -29.61 13.38 -10.35
CA ARG A 59 -29.97 11.97 -10.60
C ARG A 59 -29.32 10.95 -9.65
N VAL A 60 -28.51 11.37 -8.69
CA VAL A 60 -27.88 10.52 -7.69
C VAL A 60 -28.75 10.41 -6.45
N ILE A 61 -29.07 9.18 -6.01
CA ILE A 61 -29.80 8.94 -4.76
C ILE A 61 -28.82 9.13 -3.60
N ILE A 62 -29.12 10.13 -2.74
CA ILE A 62 -28.33 10.41 -1.54
C ILE A 62 -28.62 9.37 -0.45
N GLY A 63 -29.90 9.09 -0.23
CA GLY A 63 -30.31 8.12 0.77
C GLY A 63 -31.81 7.91 0.86
N TYR A 64 -32.20 6.95 1.73
CA TYR A 64 -33.58 6.62 2.08
C TYR A 64 -33.83 6.96 3.55
N TYR A 65 -34.91 7.71 3.86
CA TYR A 65 -35.17 8.28 5.17
C TYR A 65 -36.56 7.90 5.66
N ALA A 66 -36.73 7.82 6.98
CA ALA A 66 -38.01 7.54 7.58
C ALA A 66 -38.96 8.75 7.48
N LYS A 67 -38.43 9.98 7.62
CA LYS A 67 -39.16 11.23 7.58
C LYS A 67 -38.70 12.11 6.43
N LYS A 68 -39.65 12.94 5.93
CA LYS A 68 -39.37 13.92 4.88
C LYS A 68 -38.33 14.98 5.33
N THR A 69 -38.41 15.38 6.59
CA THR A 69 -37.48 16.34 7.20
C THR A 69 -36.05 15.87 7.13
N GLU A 70 -35.76 14.61 7.48
CA GLU A 70 -34.44 13.99 7.41
C GLU A 70 -33.89 14.00 5.97
N ALA A 71 -34.75 13.70 4.99
CA ALA A 71 -34.39 13.75 3.59
C ALA A 71 -34.04 15.15 3.10
N LEU A 72 -34.78 16.18 3.61
CA LEU A 72 -34.50 17.58 3.31
C LEU A 72 -33.19 18.06 3.92
N GLU A 73 -32.93 17.74 5.19
CA GLU A 73 -31.68 18.06 5.87
C GLU A 73 -30.48 17.42 5.17
N ALA A 74 -30.63 16.19 4.69
CA ALA A 74 -29.55 15.50 3.93
C ALA A 74 -29.24 16.24 2.61
N LEU A 75 -30.24 16.78 1.92
CA LEU A 75 -30.04 17.62 0.74
C LEU A 75 -29.37 18.95 1.09
N GLU A 76 -29.79 19.56 2.20
CA GLU A 76 -29.25 20.84 2.65
C GLU A 76 -27.76 20.77 3.01
N ARG A 77 -27.34 19.68 3.66
CA ARG A 77 -25.92 19.40 3.95
C ARG A 77 -25.05 19.27 2.69
N LEU A 78 -25.66 18.95 1.55
CA LEU A 78 -25.01 18.85 0.24
C LEU A 78 -25.31 20.07 -0.65
N SER A 79 -25.80 21.17 -0.07
CA SER A 79 -25.98 22.43 -0.76
C SER A 79 -24.61 22.93 -1.22
N GLY A 80 -24.49 23.26 -2.53
CA GLY A 80 -23.22 23.69 -3.12
C GLY A 80 -22.26 22.57 -3.54
N VAL A 81 -22.52 21.30 -3.16
CA VAL A 81 -21.70 20.17 -3.59
C VAL A 81 -22.24 19.61 -4.91
N ASP A 82 -21.40 19.51 -5.94
CA ASP A 82 -21.74 18.80 -7.16
C ASP A 82 -21.53 17.29 -6.94
N LEU A 83 -22.57 16.50 -7.17
CA LEU A 83 -22.52 15.04 -6.95
C LEU A 83 -22.20 14.36 -8.27
N SER A 84 -21.05 13.70 -8.37
CA SER A 84 -20.70 12.86 -9.49
C SER A 84 -21.56 11.59 -9.51
N GLU A 85 -21.67 10.94 -10.68
CA GLU A 85 -22.32 9.62 -10.81
C GLU A 85 -21.65 8.55 -9.92
N ARG A 86 -20.38 8.77 -9.58
CA ARG A 86 -19.55 7.90 -8.72
C ARG A 86 -19.88 7.99 -7.23
N TYR A 87 -20.72 8.94 -6.81
CA TYR A 87 -21.04 9.22 -5.39
C TYR A 87 -21.47 8.01 -4.56
N ASN A 88 -22.07 7.01 -5.18
CA ASN A 88 -22.53 5.79 -4.51
C ASN A 88 -21.62 4.57 -4.73
N MET A 89 -20.41 4.74 -5.26
CA MET A 89 -19.49 3.62 -5.45
C MET A 89 -19.25 2.87 -4.14
N THR A 90 -19.28 1.55 -4.24
CA THR A 90 -18.89 0.66 -3.15
C THR A 90 -17.37 0.60 -3.00
N PHE A 91 -16.89 0.01 -1.90
CA PHE A 91 -15.45 -0.23 -1.69
C PHE A 91 -14.84 -1.00 -2.88
N SER A 92 -15.50 -2.06 -3.36
CA SER A 92 -15.02 -2.82 -4.52
C SER A 92 -14.95 -1.97 -5.78
N GLN A 93 -15.98 -1.18 -6.06
CA GLN A 93 -16.00 -0.32 -7.26
C GLN A 93 -14.90 0.76 -7.21
N VAL A 94 -14.63 1.31 -6.02
CA VAL A 94 -13.50 2.25 -5.84
C VAL A 94 -12.17 1.54 -6.03
N PHE A 95 -12.00 0.32 -5.51
CA PHE A 95 -10.80 -0.48 -5.75
C PHE A 95 -10.60 -0.75 -7.25
N ASP A 96 -11.64 -1.16 -7.96
CA ASP A 96 -11.57 -1.47 -9.38
C ASP A 96 -11.20 -0.24 -10.24
N ALA A 97 -11.74 0.93 -9.91
CA ALA A 97 -11.40 2.18 -10.59
C ALA A 97 -9.97 2.64 -10.25
N TRP A 98 -9.59 2.61 -8.97
CA TRP A 98 -8.25 2.97 -8.51
C TRP A 98 -7.16 2.08 -9.12
N LYS A 99 -7.37 0.77 -9.17
CA LYS A 99 -6.36 -0.17 -9.69
C LYS A 99 -6.10 0.00 -11.18
N GLN A 100 -7.10 0.42 -11.97
CA GLN A 100 -6.93 0.65 -13.41
C GLN A 100 -5.85 1.70 -13.71
N GLU A 101 -5.76 2.74 -12.86
CA GLU A 101 -4.72 3.76 -12.96
C GLU A 101 -3.41 3.31 -12.31
N HIS A 102 -3.49 2.86 -11.05
CA HIS A 102 -2.32 2.61 -10.22
C HIS A 102 -1.48 1.41 -10.69
N TYR A 103 -2.11 0.38 -11.27
CA TYR A 103 -1.38 -0.82 -11.70
C TYR A 103 -0.54 -0.60 -12.95
N GLN A 104 -0.72 0.50 -13.66
CA GLN A 104 0.12 0.90 -14.80
C GLN A 104 1.53 1.36 -14.34
N GLU A 105 1.66 1.81 -13.10
CA GLU A 105 2.88 2.39 -12.54
C GLU A 105 3.70 1.41 -11.71
N ILE A 106 3.17 0.20 -11.44
CA ILE A 106 3.80 -0.76 -10.53
C ILE A 106 4.05 -2.11 -11.17
N GLY A 107 5.09 -2.80 -10.69
CA GLY A 107 5.44 -4.15 -11.16
C GLY A 107 4.55 -5.26 -10.55
N PRO A 108 4.65 -6.50 -11.10
CA PRO A 108 3.79 -7.65 -10.73
C PRO A 108 3.73 -7.94 -9.23
N HIS A 109 4.85 -7.86 -8.51
CA HIS A 109 4.87 -8.08 -7.05
C HIS A 109 4.13 -7.00 -6.26
N GLY A 110 4.11 -5.76 -6.77
CA GLY A 110 3.30 -4.68 -6.20
C GLY A 110 1.82 -4.97 -6.36
N ILE A 111 1.41 -5.37 -7.56
CA ILE A 111 0.03 -5.76 -7.88
C ILE A 111 -0.41 -6.90 -6.95
N GLU A 112 0.36 -7.99 -6.86
CA GLU A 112 0.04 -9.11 -5.98
C GLU A 112 -0.13 -8.67 -4.51
N SER A 113 0.75 -7.79 -4.03
CA SER A 113 0.66 -7.25 -2.67
C SER A 113 -0.64 -6.49 -2.42
N TYR A 114 -1.10 -5.68 -3.38
CA TYR A 114 -2.37 -4.96 -3.27
C TYR A 114 -3.58 -5.87 -3.39
N GLU A 115 -3.54 -6.88 -4.27
CA GLU A 115 -4.62 -7.88 -4.38
C GLU A 115 -4.76 -8.70 -3.09
N GLN A 116 -3.65 -9.06 -2.43
CA GLN A 116 -3.70 -9.71 -1.12
C GLN A 116 -4.25 -8.77 -0.04
N ALA A 117 -3.86 -7.51 -0.04
CA ALA A 117 -4.38 -6.51 0.88
C ALA A 117 -5.90 -6.29 0.67
N TYR A 118 -6.37 -6.23 -0.58
CA TYR A 118 -7.79 -6.08 -0.91
C TYR A 118 -8.66 -7.20 -0.32
N LYS A 119 -8.20 -8.45 -0.40
CA LYS A 119 -8.92 -9.61 0.17
C LYS A 119 -9.19 -9.45 1.66
N VAL A 120 -8.28 -8.80 2.39
CA VAL A 120 -8.41 -8.55 3.83
C VAL A 120 -9.62 -7.66 4.14
N PHE A 121 -9.97 -6.76 3.23
CA PHE A 121 -11.10 -5.83 3.37
C PHE A 121 -12.44 -6.39 2.86
N ALA A 122 -12.57 -7.70 2.66
CA ALA A 122 -13.80 -8.35 2.22
C ALA A 122 -15.07 -7.90 2.98
N PRO A 123 -15.05 -7.67 4.32
CA PRO A 123 -16.21 -7.18 5.04
C PRO A 123 -16.72 -5.79 4.58
N LEU A 124 -15.88 -5.01 3.90
CA LEU A 124 -16.22 -3.66 3.44
C LEU A 124 -16.61 -3.62 1.96
N HIS A 125 -16.39 -4.67 1.17
CA HIS A 125 -16.53 -4.66 -0.28
C HIS A 125 -17.87 -4.13 -0.79
N GLY A 126 -18.98 -4.51 -0.16
CA GLY A 126 -20.33 -4.07 -0.55
C GLY A 126 -20.76 -2.73 0.06
N ARG A 127 -19.99 -2.15 0.97
CA ARG A 127 -20.35 -0.89 1.63
C ARG A 127 -20.04 0.31 0.74
N LYS A 128 -20.86 1.36 0.78
CA LYS A 128 -20.57 2.60 0.08
C LYS A 128 -19.31 3.25 0.64
N PHE A 129 -18.34 3.54 -0.23
CA PHE A 129 -17.03 4.04 0.17
C PHE A 129 -17.12 5.34 0.98
N ARG A 130 -18.00 6.26 0.58
CA ARG A 130 -18.25 7.53 1.27
C ARG A 130 -18.78 7.41 2.71
N GLU A 131 -19.34 6.25 3.06
CA GLU A 131 -19.91 6.00 4.38
C GLU A 131 -18.89 5.38 5.34
N LEU A 132 -17.72 4.95 4.83
CA LEU A 132 -16.66 4.36 5.63
C LEU A 132 -15.96 5.43 6.47
N ARG A 133 -15.64 5.05 7.70
CA ARG A 133 -14.96 5.90 8.69
C ARG A 133 -13.71 5.18 9.21
N THR A 134 -12.88 5.91 9.94
CA THR A 134 -11.68 5.35 10.58
C THR A 134 -11.98 4.08 11.37
N ALA A 135 -13.11 4.02 12.09
CA ALA A 135 -13.49 2.85 12.87
C ALA A 135 -13.73 1.61 12.01
N ASP A 136 -14.32 1.76 10.82
CA ASP A 136 -14.55 0.64 9.90
C ASP A 136 -13.23 0.05 9.40
N PHE A 137 -12.29 0.90 8.99
CA PHE A 137 -10.95 0.49 8.57
C PHE A 137 -10.16 -0.12 9.73
N GLN A 138 -10.24 0.51 10.91
CA GLN A 138 -9.56 0.04 12.11
C GLN A 138 -10.02 -1.36 12.52
N ALA A 139 -11.31 -1.63 12.51
CA ALA A 139 -11.85 -2.94 12.87
C ALA A 139 -11.27 -4.07 11.98
N VAL A 140 -11.07 -3.81 10.68
CA VAL A 140 -10.43 -4.78 9.77
C VAL A 140 -8.95 -4.93 10.09
N LEU A 141 -8.23 -3.85 10.36
CA LEU A 141 -6.81 -3.89 10.72
C LEU A 141 -6.61 -4.60 12.07
N ASP A 142 -7.47 -4.34 13.06
CA ASP A 142 -7.40 -4.94 14.41
C ASP A 142 -7.52 -6.47 14.36
N ALA A 143 -8.36 -6.99 13.47
CA ALA A 143 -8.47 -8.44 13.24
C ALA A 143 -7.14 -9.06 12.73
N HIS A 144 -6.17 -8.24 12.31
CA HIS A 144 -4.88 -8.66 11.76
C HIS A 144 -3.68 -8.18 12.58
N MET A 145 -3.89 -7.64 13.79
CA MET A 145 -2.81 -7.11 14.66
C MET A 145 -1.79 -8.19 15.10
N GLY A 146 -2.12 -9.48 14.98
CA GLY A 146 -1.16 -10.57 15.20
C GLY A 146 -0.13 -10.74 14.07
N LYS A 147 -0.30 -10.05 12.95
CA LYS A 147 0.68 -10.05 11.84
C LYS A 147 1.79 -9.01 12.08
N SER A 148 2.88 -9.11 11.31
CA SER A 148 3.98 -8.14 11.39
C SER A 148 3.50 -6.72 11.07
N HIS A 149 4.12 -5.71 11.72
CA HIS A 149 3.88 -4.30 11.43
C HIS A 149 3.95 -4.01 9.92
N SER A 150 4.95 -4.55 9.21
CA SER A 150 5.11 -4.34 7.76
C SER A 150 3.94 -4.90 6.94
N THR A 151 3.35 -6.02 7.37
CA THR A 151 2.18 -6.63 6.72
C THR A 151 0.94 -5.74 6.90
N VAL A 152 0.64 -5.33 8.14
CA VAL A 152 -0.53 -4.47 8.43
C VAL A 152 -0.36 -3.07 7.81
N SER A 153 0.88 -2.57 7.75
CA SER A 153 1.21 -1.31 7.06
C SER A 153 0.85 -1.34 5.57
N LYS A 154 1.05 -2.47 4.89
CA LYS A 154 0.62 -2.64 3.48
C LYS A 154 -0.90 -2.59 3.33
N TYR A 155 -1.63 -3.18 4.28
CA TYR A 155 -3.10 -3.10 4.28
C TYR A 155 -3.56 -1.64 4.46
N LYS A 156 -2.98 -0.92 5.42
CA LYS A 156 -3.26 0.50 5.61
C LYS A 156 -2.86 1.34 4.38
N GLN A 157 -1.76 1.01 3.72
CA GLN A 157 -1.31 1.68 2.51
C GLN A 157 -2.38 1.61 1.41
N LEU A 158 -2.96 0.43 1.15
CA LEU A 158 -4.03 0.26 0.17
C LEU A 158 -5.19 1.21 0.44
N ILE A 159 -5.78 1.14 1.65
CA ILE A 159 -6.97 1.96 1.97
C ILE A 159 -6.66 3.46 1.98
N THR A 160 -5.43 3.84 2.34
CA THR A 160 -4.99 5.24 2.31
C THR A 160 -4.90 5.76 0.87
N GLN A 161 -4.35 4.97 -0.05
CA GLN A 161 -4.24 5.33 -1.47
C GLN A 161 -5.60 5.34 -2.16
N MET A 162 -6.46 4.33 -1.91
CA MET A 162 -7.85 4.32 -2.41
C MET A 162 -8.62 5.56 -1.92
N SER A 163 -8.45 5.92 -0.64
CA SER A 163 -9.10 7.11 -0.09
C SER A 163 -8.54 8.41 -0.67
N ALA A 164 -7.24 8.47 -0.98
CA ALA A 164 -6.65 9.63 -1.66
C ALA A 164 -7.19 9.77 -3.10
N TRP A 165 -7.31 8.65 -3.82
CA TRP A 165 -7.96 8.61 -5.13
C TRP A 165 -9.43 9.05 -5.03
N ALA A 166 -10.18 8.52 -4.07
CA ALA A 166 -11.59 8.88 -3.87
C ALA A 166 -11.78 10.37 -3.49
N MET A 167 -10.81 11.01 -2.82
CA MET A 167 -10.80 12.46 -2.59
C MET A 167 -10.55 13.24 -3.88
N ARG A 168 -9.61 12.80 -4.70
CA ARG A 168 -9.33 13.40 -6.02
C ARG A 168 -10.56 13.35 -6.93
N GLU A 169 -11.31 12.24 -6.88
CA GLU A 169 -12.54 12.03 -7.64
C GLU A 169 -13.80 12.60 -6.94
N GLU A 170 -13.61 13.39 -5.90
CA GLU A 170 -14.69 14.07 -5.14
C GLU A 170 -15.76 13.16 -4.53
N LEU A 171 -15.44 11.86 -4.33
CA LEU A 171 -16.33 10.91 -3.68
C LEU A 171 -16.41 11.13 -2.16
N ILE A 172 -15.31 11.56 -1.57
CA ILE A 172 -15.17 11.85 -0.13
C ILE A 172 -14.40 13.15 0.06
N THR A 173 -14.64 13.83 1.17
CA THR A 173 -13.95 15.07 1.53
C THR A 173 -12.78 14.84 2.49
N THR A 174 -12.70 13.66 3.11
CA THR A 174 -11.71 13.36 4.13
C THR A 174 -11.18 11.94 3.97
N ASN A 175 -9.86 11.78 4.00
CA ASN A 175 -9.22 10.47 4.01
C ASN A 175 -9.19 9.90 5.43
N PHE A 176 -10.26 9.20 5.83
CA PHE A 176 -10.39 8.57 7.15
C PHE A 176 -9.40 7.43 7.38
N ALA A 177 -8.89 6.79 6.32
CA ALA A 177 -7.91 5.72 6.43
C ALA A 177 -6.55 6.18 7.00
N ARG A 178 -6.20 7.46 6.84
CA ARG A 178 -4.96 8.04 7.40
C ARG A 178 -4.89 7.92 8.93
N PHE A 179 -6.02 8.03 9.60
CA PHE A 179 -6.12 8.02 11.07
C PHE A 179 -6.13 6.61 11.67
N ALA A 180 -6.21 5.56 10.85
CA ALA A 180 -6.10 4.19 11.33
C ALA A 180 -4.71 3.95 11.95
N LYS A 181 -4.68 3.23 13.08
CA LYS A 181 -3.45 2.91 13.83
C LYS A 181 -2.85 1.60 13.33
N LEU A 182 -1.54 1.50 13.41
CA LEU A 182 -0.78 0.29 13.12
C LEU A 182 -0.34 -0.36 14.44
N PRO A 183 -0.03 -1.68 14.43
CA PRO A 183 0.63 -2.31 15.57
C PRO A 183 1.98 -1.63 15.82
N GLU A 184 2.46 -1.72 17.06
CA GLU A 184 3.76 -1.18 17.41
C GLU A 184 4.87 -1.84 16.59
N GLN A 185 5.78 -1.04 16.06
CA GLN A 185 6.94 -1.55 15.34
C GLN A 185 8.03 -1.96 16.33
N LYS A 186 8.16 -3.26 16.57
CA LYS A 186 9.28 -3.79 17.34
C LYS A 186 10.57 -3.58 16.53
N LYS A 187 11.54 -2.88 17.09
CA LYS A 187 12.89 -2.82 16.53
C LYS A 187 13.49 -4.23 16.65
N THR A 188 13.69 -4.90 15.53
CA THR A 188 14.46 -6.13 15.46
C THR A 188 15.89 -5.77 15.11
N GLU A 189 16.86 -6.26 15.87
CA GLU A 189 18.26 -6.16 15.51
C GLU A 189 18.49 -6.84 14.15
N LYS A 190 19.33 -6.21 13.34
CA LYS A 190 19.66 -6.76 12.02
C LYS A 190 20.60 -7.94 12.23
N GLU A 191 20.15 -9.12 11.83
CA GLU A 191 20.98 -10.32 11.88
C GLU A 191 22.18 -10.19 10.94
N VAL A 192 23.35 -10.55 11.42
CA VAL A 192 24.61 -10.62 10.65
C VAL A 192 25.27 -12.00 10.83
N PHE A 193 26.07 -12.43 9.88
CA PHE A 193 26.92 -13.60 10.02
C PHE A 193 28.14 -13.23 10.87
N SER A 194 28.41 -14.01 11.91
CA SER A 194 29.59 -13.84 12.73
C SER A 194 30.87 -14.30 11.99
N ALA A 195 32.03 -13.91 12.48
CA ALA A 195 33.30 -14.42 11.95
C ALA A 195 33.39 -15.98 11.98
N SER A 196 32.84 -16.58 13.04
CA SER A 196 32.72 -18.03 13.16
C SER A 196 31.79 -18.63 12.10
N ASP A 197 30.66 -18.00 11.81
CA ASP A 197 29.74 -18.45 10.74
C ASP A 197 30.43 -18.40 9.37
N ILE A 198 31.18 -17.32 9.10
CA ILE A 198 31.93 -17.15 7.83
C ILE A 198 33.01 -18.19 7.71
N ALA A 199 33.77 -18.48 8.77
CA ALA A 199 34.81 -19.52 8.77
C ALA A 199 34.23 -20.91 8.47
N LYS A 200 33.05 -21.24 9.03
CA LYS A 200 32.36 -22.51 8.70
C LYS A 200 31.93 -22.57 7.23
N LEU A 201 31.47 -21.48 6.66
CA LEU A 201 31.11 -21.39 5.24
C LEU A 201 32.33 -21.50 4.34
N GLN A 202 33.45 -20.90 4.73
CA GLN A 202 34.73 -21.01 3.98
C GLN A 202 35.32 -22.44 4.00
N ALA A 203 35.08 -23.18 5.07
CA ALA A 203 35.52 -24.57 5.18
C ALA A 203 34.63 -25.55 4.37
N ASP A 204 33.53 -25.08 3.81
CA ASP A 204 32.56 -25.88 3.07
C ASP A 204 32.69 -25.63 1.55
N ASP A 205 33.10 -26.65 0.79
CA ASP A 205 33.36 -26.56 -0.65
C ASP A 205 32.10 -26.61 -1.53
N THR A 206 30.92 -26.70 -0.93
CA THR A 206 29.67 -26.80 -1.71
C THR A 206 29.37 -25.51 -2.47
N GLU A 207 28.73 -25.63 -3.65
CA GLU A 207 28.25 -24.47 -4.39
C GLU A 207 27.28 -23.61 -3.54
N ALA A 208 26.54 -24.24 -2.64
CA ALA A 208 25.63 -23.52 -1.74
C ALA A 208 26.40 -22.56 -0.81
N ALA A 209 27.51 -23.02 -0.21
CA ALA A 209 28.38 -22.20 0.62
C ALA A 209 29.06 -21.09 -0.20
N ARG A 210 29.60 -21.43 -1.39
CA ARG A 210 30.19 -20.43 -2.30
C ARG A 210 29.23 -19.31 -2.64
N ILE A 211 27.94 -19.60 -2.91
CA ILE A 211 26.93 -18.58 -3.20
C ILE A 211 26.66 -17.69 -1.97
N VAL A 212 26.60 -18.23 -0.75
CA VAL A 212 26.47 -17.43 0.48
C VAL A 212 27.65 -16.48 0.65
N LEU A 213 28.89 -16.99 0.43
CA LEU A 213 30.12 -16.19 0.51
C LEU A 213 30.13 -15.08 -0.56
N MET A 214 29.72 -15.38 -1.80
CA MET A 214 29.58 -14.36 -2.84
C MET A 214 28.60 -13.22 -2.39
N LEU A 215 27.50 -13.57 -1.75
CA LEU A 215 26.55 -12.59 -1.22
C LEU A 215 27.15 -11.79 -0.05
N ILE A 216 27.92 -12.43 0.85
CA ILE A 216 28.60 -11.77 1.97
C ILE A 216 29.67 -10.80 1.46
N TYR A 217 30.48 -11.22 0.48
CA TYR A 217 31.62 -10.45 -0.01
C TYR A 217 31.30 -9.41 -1.10
N THR A 218 30.01 -9.26 -1.45
CA THR A 218 29.55 -8.22 -2.39
C THR A 218 28.39 -7.37 -1.86
N GLY A 219 27.67 -7.86 -0.84
CA GLY A 219 26.46 -7.23 -0.37
C GLY A 219 25.33 -7.19 -1.40
N MET A 220 25.39 -7.95 -2.48
CA MET A 220 24.34 -8.07 -3.48
C MET A 220 23.05 -8.63 -2.88
N ARG A 221 21.91 -8.24 -3.44
CA ARG A 221 20.67 -8.95 -3.17
C ARG A 221 20.70 -10.31 -3.84
N ILE A 222 20.11 -11.32 -3.22
CA ILE A 222 20.07 -12.67 -3.79
C ILE A 222 19.49 -12.67 -5.23
N GLY A 223 18.44 -11.91 -5.50
CA GLY A 223 17.89 -11.79 -6.86
C GLY A 223 18.87 -11.17 -7.85
N GLU A 224 19.66 -10.17 -7.43
CA GLU A 224 20.68 -9.53 -8.27
C GLU A 224 21.80 -10.51 -8.64
N LEU A 225 22.26 -11.32 -7.69
CA LEU A 225 23.28 -12.33 -7.95
C LEU A 225 22.77 -13.43 -8.90
N PHE A 226 21.51 -13.87 -8.72
CA PHE A 226 20.92 -14.93 -9.55
C PHE A 226 20.52 -14.46 -10.95
N SER A 227 20.37 -13.15 -11.18
CA SER A 227 20.16 -12.56 -12.50
C SER A 227 21.45 -11.99 -13.12
N LEU A 228 22.61 -12.13 -12.45
CA LEU A 228 23.86 -11.54 -12.91
C LEU A 228 24.36 -12.24 -14.18
N PRO A 229 24.51 -11.53 -15.33
CA PRO A 229 25.13 -12.09 -16.52
C PRO A 229 26.61 -12.41 -16.25
N ARG A 230 27.12 -13.48 -16.85
CA ARG A 230 28.56 -13.80 -16.78
C ARG A 230 29.42 -12.66 -17.31
N SER A 231 28.96 -11.98 -18.35
CA SER A 231 29.64 -10.82 -18.95
C SER A 231 29.79 -9.62 -18.05
N ALA A 232 29.01 -9.57 -16.94
CA ALA A 232 29.06 -8.50 -15.95
C ALA A 232 30.13 -8.75 -14.86
N TYR A 233 30.89 -9.86 -14.90
CA TYR A 233 31.98 -10.18 -13.99
C TYR A 233 33.30 -9.73 -14.57
N TYR A 234 34.05 -8.90 -13.85
CA TYR A 234 35.33 -8.30 -14.25
C TYR A 234 36.50 -8.70 -13.32
N GLY A 235 36.40 -9.82 -12.67
CA GLY A 235 37.44 -10.35 -11.77
C GLY A 235 37.42 -9.72 -10.37
N THR A 236 37.56 -8.42 -10.24
CA THR A 236 37.63 -7.71 -8.96
C THR A 236 36.32 -6.98 -8.62
N TYR A 237 35.41 -6.85 -9.56
CA TYR A 237 34.10 -6.25 -9.37
C TYR A 237 33.08 -6.86 -10.33
N VAL A 238 31.83 -6.63 -10.04
CA VAL A 238 30.71 -6.89 -10.96
C VAL A 238 29.92 -5.62 -11.24
N ILE A 239 29.28 -5.56 -12.41
CA ILE A 239 28.30 -4.52 -12.74
C ILE A 239 26.91 -5.13 -12.60
N GLY A 240 26.08 -4.62 -11.70
CA GLY A 240 24.78 -5.21 -11.43
C GLY A 240 23.78 -4.24 -10.80
N GLY A 241 22.59 -4.78 -10.48
CA GLY A 241 21.49 -4.04 -9.85
C GLY A 241 20.42 -3.64 -10.86
N GLU A 242 19.19 -4.13 -10.63
CA GLU A 242 18.05 -3.89 -11.51
C GLU A 242 16.88 -3.19 -10.81
N LYS A 243 16.78 -3.34 -9.48
CA LYS A 243 15.55 -3.08 -8.74
C LYS A 243 15.23 -1.59 -8.49
N THR A 244 16.24 -0.73 -8.49
CA THR A 244 16.06 0.72 -8.23
C THR A 244 16.91 1.51 -9.19
N GLU A 245 16.47 2.70 -9.59
CA GLU A 245 17.23 3.58 -10.47
C GLU A 245 18.63 3.88 -9.90
N ALA A 246 18.74 4.18 -8.59
CA ALA A 246 20.01 4.39 -7.90
C ALA A 246 20.91 3.13 -7.81
N GLY A 247 20.31 1.94 -8.02
CA GLY A 247 21.03 0.65 -7.98
C GLY A 247 21.38 0.08 -9.35
N ARG A 248 20.80 0.64 -10.44
CA ARG A 248 20.95 0.11 -11.79
C ARG A 248 22.40 0.31 -12.28
N ASN A 249 22.98 -0.76 -12.83
CA ASN A 249 24.32 -0.75 -13.42
C ASN A 249 25.42 -0.20 -12.48
N ARG A 250 25.29 -0.43 -11.17
CA ARG A 250 26.30 0.01 -10.21
C ARG A 250 27.50 -0.93 -10.23
N ILE A 251 28.66 -0.37 -9.98
CA ILE A 251 29.88 -1.13 -9.73
C ILE A 251 29.82 -1.67 -8.30
N ILE A 252 29.97 -2.98 -8.17
CA ILE A 252 29.98 -3.70 -6.89
C ILE A 252 31.36 -4.36 -6.74
N PRO A 253 32.25 -3.79 -5.92
CA PRO A 253 33.54 -4.39 -5.64
C PRO A 253 33.37 -5.75 -4.96
N ILE A 254 34.23 -6.70 -5.30
CA ILE A 254 34.32 -8.01 -4.66
C ILE A 254 35.49 -7.99 -3.68
N TRP A 255 35.18 -8.22 -2.40
CA TRP A 255 36.27 -8.39 -1.42
C TRP A 255 37.23 -9.50 -1.85
N PRO A 256 38.55 -9.39 -1.56
CA PRO A 256 39.55 -10.36 -2.02
C PRO A 256 39.16 -11.82 -1.76
N GLU A 257 38.60 -12.10 -0.58
CA GLU A 257 38.17 -13.42 -0.12
C GLU A 257 36.97 -13.98 -0.92
N GLY A 258 36.21 -13.11 -1.60
CA GLY A 258 35.07 -13.51 -2.44
C GLY A 258 35.43 -13.86 -3.87
N ARG A 259 36.61 -13.44 -4.36
CA ARG A 259 36.96 -13.50 -5.79
C ARG A 259 37.05 -14.93 -6.34
N GLU A 260 37.57 -15.87 -5.56
CA GLU A 260 37.69 -17.29 -5.96
C GLU A 260 36.31 -17.92 -6.22
N HIS A 261 35.27 -17.54 -5.43
CA HIS A 261 33.93 -18.08 -5.59
C HIS A 261 33.28 -17.58 -6.89
N PHE A 262 33.51 -16.31 -7.25
CA PHE A 262 33.06 -15.75 -8.53
C PHE A 262 33.82 -16.42 -9.71
N ALA A 263 35.13 -16.60 -9.59
CA ALA A 263 35.94 -17.25 -10.61
C ALA A 263 35.48 -18.69 -10.85
N TYR A 264 35.17 -19.44 -9.77
CA TYR A 264 34.61 -20.79 -9.86
C TYR A 264 33.37 -20.83 -10.76
N PHE A 265 32.37 -20.01 -10.46
CA PHE A 265 31.14 -19.99 -11.27
C PHE A 265 31.39 -19.46 -12.69
N ALA A 266 32.25 -18.47 -12.87
CA ALA A 266 32.60 -17.95 -14.20
C ALA A 266 33.30 -19.00 -15.08
N TYR A 267 34.06 -19.92 -14.49
CA TYR A 267 34.69 -21.01 -15.23
C TYR A 267 33.66 -22.01 -15.76
N PHE A 268 32.66 -22.38 -14.94
CA PHE A 268 31.67 -23.39 -15.32
C PHE A 268 30.43 -22.81 -16.05
N SER A 269 30.23 -21.49 -16.05
CA SER A 269 29.09 -20.88 -16.73
C SER A 269 29.26 -20.85 -18.24
N PRO A 270 28.18 -21.11 -19.02
CA PRO A 270 28.26 -21.00 -20.48
C PRO A 270 28.43 -19.51 -20.89
N SER A 271 29.14 -19.32 -22.02
CA SER A 271 29.27 -18.00 -22.64
C SER A 271 27.90 -17.43 -22.99
N GLY A 272 27.65 -16.17 -22.63
CA GLY A 272 26.36 -15.50 -22.86
C GLY A 272 25.24 -15.85 -21.87
N GLY A 273 25.52 -16.75 -20.90
CA GLY A 273 24.58 -17.13 -19.85
C GLY A 273 24.69 -16.30 -18.59
N LEU A 274 23.92 -16.68 -17.57
CA LEU A 274 24.03 -16.13 -16.23
C LEU A 274 25.22 -16.74 -15.48
N LEU A 275 25.81 -15.99 -14.57
CA LEU A 275 26.96 -16.43 -13.78
C LEU A 275 26.65 -17.71 -12.98
N LEU A 276 25.48 -17.81 -12.37
CA LEU A 276 25.01 -18.98 -11.60
C LEU A 276 24.18 -19.95 -12.48
N SER A 277 24.55 -20.16 -13.72
CA SER A 277 23.99 -21.20 -14.57
C SER A 277 24.95 -22.38 -14.69
N SER A 278 24.42 -23.59 -14.70
CA SER A 278 25.14 -24.83 -14.98
C SER A 278 24.60 -25.43 -16.28
N TYR A 279 25.25 -26.48 -16.80
CA TYR A 279 24.78 -27.28 -17.92
C TYR A 279 23.37 -27.85 -17.72
N SER A 280 22.90 -27.98 -16.48
CA SER A 280 21.56 -28.46 -16.13
C SER A 280 20.48 -27.35 -16.05
N GLY A 281 20.85 -26.10 -16.33
CA GLY A 281 19.92 -24.95 -16.35
C GLY A 281 20.23 -23.83 -15.37
N GLN A 282 19.41 -22.79 -15.42
CA GLN A 282 19.53 -21.62 -14.56
C GLN A 282 19.12 -21.92 -13.12
N LYS A 283 19.96 -21.54 -12.15
CA LYS A 283 19.57 -21.58 -10.73
C LYS A 283 18.54 -20.49 -10.44
N VAL A 284 17.48 -20.85 -9.70
CA VAL A 284 16.40 -19.92 -9.31
C VAL A 284 16.51 -19.60 -7.83
N ALA A 285 16.57 -18.31 -7.50
CA ALA A 285 16.76 -17.84 -6.13
C ALA A 285 15.76 -18.42 -5.12
N ALA A 286 14.48 -18.59 -5.51
CA ALA A 286 13.45 -19.19 -4.63
C ALA A 286 13.73 -20.66 -4.31
N ASN A 287 14.19 -21.44 -5.29
CA ASN A 287 14.54 -22.85 -5.11
C ASN A 287 15.81 -22.98 -4.27
N TYR A 288 16.83 -22.19 -4.57
CA TYR A 288 18.08 -22.15 -3.82
C TYR A 288 17.80 -21.87 -2.32
N ARG A 289 16.97 -20.87 -2.00
CA ARG A 289 16.65 -20.53 -0.60
C ARG A 289 16.10 -21.72 0.18
N LYS A 290 15.20 -22.52 -0.45
CA LYS A 290 14.54 -23.65 0.22
C LYS A 290 15.38 -24.92 0.24
N ARG A 291 16.07 -25.23 -0.87
CA ARG A 291 16.73 -26.52 -1.09
C ARG A 291 18.20 -26.54 -0.68
N ASP A 292 18.86 -25.37 -0.77
CA ASP A 292 20.31 -25.30 -0.57
C ASP A 292 20.68 -24.40 0.63
N TYR A 293 20.16 -23.16 0.68
CA TYR A 293 20.58 -22.14 1.65
C TYR A 293 20.21 -22.51 3.11
N TYR A 294 18.97 -22.79 3.41
CA TYR A 294 18.58 -23.16 4.78
C TYR A 294 19.11 -24.54 5.21
N PRO A 295 19.09 -25.59 4.37
CA PRO A 295 19.73 -26.84 4.71
C PRO A 295 21.23 -26.73 4.96
N LEU A 296 21.93 -25.85 4.21
CA LEU A 296 23.36 -25.56 4.46
C LEU A 296 23.57 -24.95 5.85
N LEU A 297 22.80 -23.92 6.23
CA LEU A 297 22.93 -23.29 7.55
C LEU A 297 22.67 -24.30 8.67
N ASP A 298 21.60 -25.13 8.53
CA ASP A 298 21.27 -26.16 9.50
C ASP A 298 22.41 -27.18 9.65
N ARG A 299 22.98 -27.64 8.52
CA ARG A 299 24.09 -28.61 8.51
C ARG A 299 25.37 -28.07 9.17
N LEU A 300 25.66 -26.77 8.97
CA LEU A 300 26.82 -26.11 9.56
C LEU A 300 26.59 -25.64 11.00
N GLY A 301 25.41 -25.85 11.57
CA GLY A 301 25.05 -25.34 12.89
C GLY A 301 25.09 -23.81 12.96
N ILE A 302 24.69 -23.14 11.88
CA ILE A 302 24.54 -21.69 11.82
C ILE A 302 23.08 -21.35 12.04
N ALA A 303 22.77 -20.43 12.96
CA ALA A 303 21.40 -19.99 13.20
C ALA A 303 20.75 -19.51 11.90
N ARG A 304 19.49 -19.89 11.67
CA ARG A 304 18.77 -19.51 10.45
C ARG A 304 18.64 -18.00 10.36
N LYS A 305 19.22 -17.42 9.34
CA LYS A 305 19.15 -16.01 8.96
C LYS A 305 18.56 -15.90 7.56
N THR A 306 17.90 -14.78 7.26
CA THR A 306 17.43 -14.57 5.88
C THR A 306 18.62 -14.29 4.95
N PRO A 307 18.54 -14.56 3.63
CA PRO A 307 19.59 -14.19 2.70
C PRO A 307 19.96 -12.69 2.74
N HIS A 308 19.06 -11.83 3.22
CA HIS A 308 19.35 -10.40 3.37
C HIS A 308 20.36 -10.11 4.50
N ALA A 309 20.55 -11.04 5.44
CA ALA A 309 21.57 -10.96 6.47
C ALA A 309 23.00 -10.91 5.89
N THR A 310 23.24 -11.54 4.74
CA THR A 310 24.57 -11.46 4.06
C THR A 310 24.91 -10.02 3.69
N ARG A 311 23.91 -9.25 3.24
CA ARG A 311 24.08 -7.83 2.91
C ARG A 311 24.25 -6.95 4.14
N HIS A 312 23.63 -7.30 5.26
CA HIS A 312 23.90 -6.65 6.54
C HIS A 312 25.30 -6.94 7.03
N THR A 313 25.79 -8.18 6.84
CA THR A 313 27.18 -8.58 7.14
C THR A 313 28.18 -7.78 6.30
N TYR A 314 27.96 -7.67 4.98
CA TYR A 314 28.79 -6.83 4.12
C TYR A 314 28.84 -5.38 4.63
N ALA A 315 27.68 -4.81 4.96
CA ALA A 315 27.59 -3.44 5.45
C ALA A 315 28.35 -3.26 6.78
N SER A 316 28.26 -4.23 7.70
CA SER A 316 29.01 -4.24 8.95
C SER A 316 30.52 -4.35 8.71
N MET A 317 30.96 -5.26 7.82
CA MET A 317 32.36 -5.39 7.43
C MET A 317 32.91 -4.09 6.82
N ALA A 318 32.12 -3.42 5.97
CA ALA A 318 32.49 -2.15 5.35
C ALA A 318 32.67 -1.02 6.38
N VAL A 319 31.83 -0.98 7.41
CA VAL A 319 31.97 -0.03 8.54
C VAL A 319 33.25 -0.34 9.32
N THR A 320 33.50 -1.61 9.66
CA THR A 320 34.72 -2.04 10.37
C THR A 320 36.00 -1.74 9.56
N ALA A 321 35.92 -1.77 8.24
CA ALA A 321 37.02 -1.40 7.34
C ALA A 321 37.09 0.09 7.01
N ASP A 322 36.36 0.92 7.72
CA ASP A 322 36.35 2.39 7.61
C ASP A 322 36.01 2.90 6.19
N ILE A 323 35.15 2.18 5.47
CA ILE A 323 34.67 2.59 4.15
C ILE A 323 33.70 3.75 4.33
N ARG A 324 33.97 4.88 3.68
CA ARG A 324 33.11 6.09 3.76
C ARG A 324 31.65 5.77 3.42
N PRO A 325 30.68 6.34 4.18
CA PRO A 325 29.25 6.07 4.00
C PRO A 325 28.73 6.31 2.58
N GLU A 326 29.26 7.31 1.87
CA GLU A 326 28.85 7.65 0.51
C GLU A 326 29.26 6.55 -0.49
N LEU A 327 30.44 5.94 -0.28
CA LEU A 327 30.89 4.81 -1.10
C LEU A 327 30.04 3.59 -0.81
N LEU A 328 29.80 3.29 0.46
CA LEU A 328 28.95 2.16 0.86
C LEU A 328 27.53 2.31 0.30
N GLN A 329 26.96 3.53 0.33
CA GLN A 329 25.66 3.82 -0.29
C GLN A 329 25.64 3.44 -1.78
N LYS A 330 26.66 3.85 -2.52
CA LYS A 330 26.81 3.52 -3.95
C LYS A 330 26.98 2.04 -4.18
N MET A 331 27.86 1.37 -3.43
CA MET A 331 28.10 -0.08 -3.54
C MET A 331 26.84 -0.89 -3.26
N LEU A 332 26.08 -0.51 -2.25
CA LEU A 332 24.81 -1.16 -1.90
C LEU A 332 23.63 -0.72 -2.79
N GLY A 333 23.69 0.43 -3.43
CA GLY A 333 22.57 0.98 -4.21
C GLY A 333 21.36 1.32 -3.33
N HIS A 334 21.60 2.02 -2.21
CA HIS A 334 20.52 2.55 -1.38
C HIS A 334 20.04 3.88 -1.96
N ALA A 335 18.77 3.95 -2.33
CA ALA A 335 18.14 5.17 -2.86
C ALA A 335 18.11 6.30 -1.82
N ASN A 336 18.00 5.97 -0.51
CA ASN A 336 17.99 6.92 0.58
C ASN A 336 19.25 6.77 1.45
N TYR A 337 19.99 7.87 1.61
CA TYR A 337 21.17 7.94 2.46
C TYR A 337 20.90 7.54 3.92
N ALA A 338 19.73 7.87 4.47
CA ALA A 338 19.34 7.48 5.82
C ALA A 338 19.42 5.96 6.05
N THR A 339 19.21 5.14 5.00
CA THR A 339 19.35 3.68 5.09
C THR A 339 20.80 3.26 5.37
N THR A 340 21.77 3.98 4.80
CA THR A 340 23.20 3.76 5.03
C THR A 340 23.66 4.39 6.33
N ALA A 341 23.23 5.63 6.62
CA ALA A 341 23.58 6.34 7.85
C ALA A 341 23.18 5.55 9.10
N ASN A 342 22.01 4.89 9.09
CA ASN A 342 21.56 4.02 10.18
C ASN A 342 22.49 2.82 10.47
N ILE A 343 23.39 2.47 9.58
CA ILE A 343 24.38 1.41 9.80
C ILE A 343 25.55 1.95 10.63
N TYR A 344 25.88 3.23 10.47
CA TYR A 344 26.94 3.94 11.18
C TYR A 344 26.50 4.54 12.51
N GLN A 345 25.23 4.40 12.92
CA GLN A 345 24.71 5.00 14.16
C GLN A 345 25.14 4.31 15.46
N HIS A 346 25.83 3.16 15.38
CA HIS A 346 26.36 2.47 16.55
C HIS A 346 27.86 2.80 16.73
N PHE A 347 28.14 4.07 17.05
CA PHE A 347 29.49 4.48 17.43
C PHE A 347 29.73 4.16 18.89
N ASP A 348 30.88 3.51 19.17
CA ASP A 348 31.43 3.50 20.52
C ASP A 348 31.78 4.96 20.91
N PRO A 349 31.37 5.45 22.09
CA PRO A 349 31.77 6.77 22.56
C PRO A 349 33.28 7.03 22.44
N GLN A 350 34.13 6.00 22.63
CA GLN A 350 35.58 6.10 22.48
C GLN A 350 36.01 6.33 21.03
N GLU A 351 35.30 5.85 20.04
CA GLU A 351 35.59 6.13 18.61
C GLU A 351 35.34 7.59 18.29
N LEU A 352 34.30 8.20 18.86
CA LEU A 352 34.03 9.62 18.69
C LEU A 352 35.15 10.49 19.30
N VAL A 353 35.70 10.08 20.46
CA VAL A 353 36.82 10.78 21.11
C VAL A 353 38.07 10.66 20.23
N ARG A 354 38.44 9.44 19.78
CA ARG A 354 39.61 9.20 18.91
C ARG A 354 39.54 9.98 17.60
N ALA A 355 38.35 10.13 17.01
CA ALA A 355 38.17 10.88 15.77
C ALA A 355 38.50 12.37 15.90
N VAL A 356 38.46 12.91 17.11
CA VAL A 356 38.82 14.32 17.40
C VAL A 356 40.30 14.45 17.84
N GLU A 357 40.83 13.44 18.53
CA GLU A 357 42.21 13.43 19.03
C GLU A 357 43.27 13.15 17.94
N ASN A 358 42.90 12.44 16.86
CA ASN A 358 43.77 12.10 15.71
C ASN A 358 43.77 13.16 14.59
N ARG A 359 43.54 14.45 14.91
CA ARG A 359 43.65 15.56 13.96
C ARG A 359 45.05 16.14 13.89
#